data_63a0e30993eef46e39ff3abba9552aad
#
_entry.id   63a0e30993eef46e39ff3abba9552aad
#
_cell.length_a   1.000
_cell.length_b   1.000
_cell.length_c   1.000
_cell.angle_alpha   90.00
_cell.angle_beta   90.00
_cell.angle_gamma   90.00
#
_symmetry.space_group_name_H-M   'P 1'
#
loop_
_entity.id
_entity.type
_entity.pdbx_description
1 polymer ?
#
loop_
_entity_poly.entity_id
_entity_poly.type
_entity_poly.pdbx_seq_one_letter_code
_entity_poly.pdbx_strand_id
1 'polypeptide(L)'
;MVDVLSAPQRSTPASESPAKPDSQPDSKPDRTPHPTDYVPRNQRRILCVFPPYSRSFGTLHHAYPLMRNVNAFMPPQGLLIVAAYLPPSWEVRFIDENVKAATPADYRWADVVIASGMHIQRSQINRINELAHQAGKITVVGGPSVSGCPEYY
;
A
#
# COMPACT_ATOMS: atom_id res chain seq x y z
N MET A 1 -14.82 49.82 -48.21
CA MET A 1 -15.40 49.60 -49.53
C MET A 1 -14.97 48.21 -49.99
N VAL A 2 -15.63 47.16 -49.51
CA VAL A 2 -15.53 45.80 -50.06
C VAL A 2 -16.85 45.12 -49.75
N ASP A 3 -17.51 44.62 -50.76
CA ASP A 3 -18.83 44.01 -50.77
C ASP A 3 -18.89 42.65 -50.01
N VAL A 4 -20.00 42.48 -49.29
CA VAL A 4 -20.39 41.20 -48.69
C VAL A 4 -21.34 40.53 -49.68
N LEU A 5 -20.90 39.43 -50.28
CA LEU A 5 -21.70 38.53 -51.10
C LEU A 5 -22.44 37.51 -50.23
N SER A 6 -23.76 37.58 -50.23
CA SER A 6 -24.73 36.63 -49.69
C SER A 6 -24.69 35.32 -50.47
N ALA A 7 -24.58 34.18 -49.75
CA ALA A 7 -24.76 32.84 -50.31
C ALA A 7 -26.13 32.28 -49.92
N PRO A 8 -26.79 31.48 -50.79
CA PRO A 8 -28.17 31.02 -50.58
C PRO A 8 -28.27 29.82 -49.62
N GLN A 9 -29.33 29.81 -48.81
CA GLN A 9 -29.73 28.73 -47.93
C GLN A 9 -30.21 27.53 -48.75
N ARG A 10 -29.62 26.37 -48.47
CA ARG A 10 -30.15 25.08 -48.91
C ARG A 10 -30.97 24.46 -47.79
N SER A 11 -32.24 24.19 -48.12
CA SER A 11 -33.17 23.37 -47.33
C SER A 11 -32.69 21.95 -47.23
N THR A 12 -32.56 21.41 -46.00
CA THR A 12 -32.28 20.00 -45.68
C THR A 12 -33.61 19.25 -45.55
N PRO A 13 -33.74 18.07 -46.14
CA PRO A 13 -34.86 17.19 -45.86
C PRO A 13 -34.68 16.46 -44.53
N ALA A 14 -35.81 16.21 -43.86
CA ALA A 14 -35.88 15.46 -42.63
C ALA A 14 -35.35 14.03 -42.83
N SER A 15 -34.37 13.62 -42.00
CA SER A 15 -33.94 12.27 -41.94
C SER A 15 -34.52 11.59 -40.69
N GLU A 16 -35.18 10.49 -40.99
CA GLU A 16 -35.74 9.53 -40.03
C GLU A 16 -34.73 9.12 -38.96
N SER A 17 -35.21 9.07 -37.72
CA SER A 17 -34.50 8.56 -36.57
C SER A 17 -34.35 7.04 -36.68
N PRO A 18 -33.15 6.43 -36.62
CA PRO A 18 -33.03 5.02 -36.53
C PRO A 18 -33.40 4.54 -35.14
N ALA A 19 -34.17 3.45 -35.07
CA ALA A 19 -34.60 2.74 -33.87
C ALA A 19 -33.40 2.38 -32.97
N LYS A 20 -33.55 2.57 -31.66
CA LYS A 20 -32.62 2.06 -30.63
C LYS A 20 -32.45 0.55 -30.80
N PRO A 21 -31.23 0.03 -30.84
CA PRO A 21 -31.00 -1.38 -30.66
C PRO A 21 -31.24 -1.78 -29.20
N ASP A 22 -31.93 -2.90 -29.06
CA ASP A 22 -32.30 -3.55 -27.82
C ASP A 22 -31.14 -3.78 -26.85
N SER A 23 -31.48 -3.60 -25.59
CA SER A 23 -30.91 -4.12 -24.36
C SER A 23 -29.70 -5.06 -24.53
N GLN A 24 -28.51 -4.50 -24.21
CA GLN A 24 -27.38 -5.33 -23.80
C GLN A 24 -27.76 -6.14 -22.54
N PRO A 25 -27.42 -7.43 -22.50
CA PRO A 25 -27.58 -8.19 -21.29
C PRO A 25 -26.70 -7.62 -20.19
N ASP A 26 -27.29 -7.43 -19.02
CA ASP A 26 -26.60 -7.04 -17.78
C ASP A 26 -25.35 -7.89 -17.59
N SER A 27 -24.20 -7.37 -17.97
CA SER A 27 -22.93 -7.91 -17.54
C SER A 27 -22.89 -7.75 -16.02
N LYS A 28 -23.02 -8.85 -15.30
CA LYS A 28 -22.76 -8.89 -13.86
C LYS A 28 -21.46 -8.13 -13.61
N PRO A 29 -21.45 -7.15 -12.67
CA PRO A 29 -20.21 -6.50 -12.32
C PRO A 29 -19.22 -7.58 -11.89
N ASP A 30 -18.09 -7.62 -12.57
CA ASP A 30 -16.94 -8.41 -12.13
C ASP A 30 -16.55 -7.87 -10.75
N ARG A 31 -17.13 -8.45 -9.71
CA ARG A 31 -16.78 -8.17 -8.32
C ARG A 31 -15.44 -8.83 -8.09
N THR A 32 -14.37 -8.09 -8.29
CA THR A 32 -13.12 -8.41 -7.61
C THR A 32 -13.46 -8.59 -6.13
N PRO A 33 -13.15 -9.76 -5.54
CA PRO A 33 -13.49 -10.03 -4.14
C PRO A 33 -12.97 -8.91 -3.25
N HIS A 34 -13.85 -8.30 -2.47
CA HIS A 34 -13.41 -7.33 -1.48
C HIS A 34 -12.54 -8.07 -0.46
N PRO A 35 -11.46 -7.47 0.08
CA PRO A 35 -10.60 -8.12 1.08
C PRO A 35 -11.35 -8.74 2.25
N THR A 36 -12.52 -8.19 2.60
CA THR A 36 -13.40 -8.73 3.66
C THR A 36 -14.17 -10.01 3.26
N ASP A 37 -14.20 -10.36 1.97
CA ASP A 37 -14.89 -11.57 1.49
C ASP A 37 -14.00 -12.82 1.57
N TYR A 38 -12.70 -12.62 1.91
CA TYR A 38 -11.77 -13.73 2.07
C TYR A 38 -11.92 -14.36 3.45
N VAL A 39 -12.42 -15.58 3.51
CA VAL A 39 -12.44 -16.39 4.74
C VAL A 39 -11.17 -17.24 4.76
N PRO A 40 -10.20 -16.94 5.61
CA PRO A 40 -8.98 -17.71 5.69
C PRO A 40 -9.27 -19.11 6.24
N ARG A 41 -8.70 -20.11 5.61
CA ARG A 41 -8.84 -21.52 6.06
C ARG A 41 -8.09 -21.79 7.38
N ASN A 42 -7.11 -20.97 7.71
CA ASN A 42 -6.28 -21.12 8.91
C ASN A 42 -6.00 -19.77 9.56
N GLN A 43 -5.98 -19.75 10.89
CA GLN A 43 -5.49 -18.60 11.64
C GLN A 43 -3.97 -18.47 11.47
N ARG A 44 -3.46 -17.23 11.42
CA ARG A 44 -2.03 -16.91 11.33
C ARG A 44 -1.68 -15.82 12.32
N ARG A 45 -0.45 -15.84 12.77
CA ARG A 45 0.14 -14.77 13.59
C ARG A 45 1.09 -13.98 12.72
N ILE A 46 0.76 -12.73 12.54
CA ILE A 46 1.48 -11.82 11.65
C ILE A 46 2.21 -10.77 12.47
N LEU A 47 3.50 -10.66 12.26
CA LEU A 47 4.31 -9.59 12.82
C LEU A 47 4.60 -8.54 11.73
N CYS A 48 4.00 -7.37 11.85
CA CYS A 48 4.30 -6.23 10.98
C CYS A 48 5.38 -5.38 11.66
N VAL A 49 6.54 -5.25 11.02
CA VAL A 49 7.67 -4.47 11.55
C VAL A 49 7.98 -3.31 10.61
N PHE A 50 7.85 -2.09 11.13
CA PHE A 50 8.30 -0.90 10.43
C PHE A 50 9.71 -0.55 10.89
N PRO A 51 10.71 -0.54 9.99
CA PRO A 51 12.11 -0.32 10.36
C PRO A 51 12.37 1.10 10.83
N PRO A 52 13.38 1.33 11.68
CA PRO A 52 13.73 2.67 12.12
C PRO A 52 14.29 3.49 10.96
N TYR A 53 14.04 4.79 10.99
CA TYR A 53 14.70 5.72 10.08
C TYR A 53 16.18 5.86 10.41
N SER A 54 17.00 5.89 9.39
CA SER A 54 18.39 6.29 9.55
C SER A 54 18.46 7.76 9.99
N ARG A 55 19.30 8.03 10.97
CA ARG A 55 19.51 9.40 11.44
C ARG A 55 20.10 10.26 10.34
N SER A 56 19.37 11.29 9.95
CA SER A 56 19.78 12.24 8.92
C SER A 56 19.13 13.60 9.18
N PHE A 57 19.62 14.62 8.50
CA PHE A 57 18.99 15.94 8.53
C PHE A 57 17.54 15.87 8.03
N GLY A 58 17.30 15.11 6.97
CA GLY A 58 15.95 14.96 6.38
C GLY A 58 14.95 14.23 7.28
N THR A 59 15.41 13.44 8.27
CA THR A 59 14.52 12.77 9.23
C THR A 59 14.27 13.61 10.49
N LEU A 60 14.77 14.82 10.56
CA LEU A 60 14.59 15.77 11.68
C LEU A 60 14.95 15.19 13.07
N HIS A 61 15.77 14.15 13.11
CA HIS A 61 16.06 13.39 14.34
C HIS A 61 16.58 14.28 15.48
N HIS A 62 17.36 15.30 15.15
CA HIS A 62 17.89 16.25 16.14
C HIS A 62 16.83 17.22 16.69
N ALA A 63 15.68 17.34 16.04
CA ALA A 63 14.60 18.20 16.50
C ALA A 63 13.64 17.49 17.48
N TYR A 64 13.62 16.15 17.51
CA TYR A 64 12.70 15.39 18.36
C TYR A 64 12.79 15.71 19.85
N PRO A 65 13.99 15.92 20.45
CA PRO A 65 14.10 16.31 21.84
C PRO A 65 13.44 17.66 22.17
N LEU A 66 13.25 18.50 21.13
CA LEU A 66 12.59 19.80 21.25
C LEU A 66 11.06 19.71 21.08
N MET A 67 10.57 18.55 20.63
CA MET A 67 9.15 18.31 20.34
C MET A 67 8.57 17.37 21.40
N ARG A 68 7.48 17.81 21.99
CA ARG A 68 6.78 16.98 23.00
C ARG A 68 6.08 15.79 22.32
N ASN A 69 6.37 14.58 22.80
CA ASN A 69 5.74 13.34 22.33
C ASN A 69 6.00 12.98 20.85
N VAL A 70 7.09 13.44 20.25
CA VAL A 70 7.50 13.05 18.90
C VAL A 70 8.66 12.07 18.98
N ASN A 71 8.44 10.83 18.49
CA ASN A 71 9.44 9.76 18.50
C ASN A 71 9.86 9.32 17.09
N ALA A 72 9.10 9.71 16.07
CA ALA A 72 9.35 9.29 14.69
C ALA A 72 9.00 10.41 13.70
N PHE A 73 9.62 10.36 12.52
CA PHE A 73 9.45 11.35 11.45
C PHE A 73 8.02 11.37 10.90
N MET A 74 7.48 10.21 10.60
CA MET A 74 6.09 10.04 10.13
C MET A 74 5.56 8.64 10.46
N PRO A 75 4.22 8.51 10.56
CA PRO A 75 3.60 7.22 10.79
C PRO A 75 3.79 6.28 9.58
N PRO A 76 3.92 4.97 9.81
CA PRO A 76 4.09 3.95 8.77
C PRO A 76 2.78 3.61 8.04
N GLN A 77 2.16 4.59 7.38
CA GLN A 77 0.81 4.48 6.80
C GLN A 77 0.65 3.26 5.89
N GLY A 78 1.59 3.01 4.98
CA GLY A 78 1.50 1.88 4.05
C GLY A 78 1.41 0.53 4.76
N LEU A 79 2.27 0.30 5.76
CA LEU A 79 2.25 -0.95 6.50
C LEU A 79 1.04 -1.07 7.43
N LEU A 80 0.55 0.05 7.99
CA LEU A 80 -0.68 0.08 8.78
C LEU A 80 -1.90 -0.30 7.92
N ILE A 81 -1.97 0.20 6.69
CA ILE A 81 -3.03 -0.17 5.74
C ILE A 81 -2.96 -1.67 5.43
N VAL A 82 -1.78 -2.21 5.12
CA VAL A 82 -1.61 -3.64 4.89
C VAL A 82 -2.08 -4.44 6.10
N ALA A 83 -1.67 -4.06 7.31
CA ALA A 83 -2.09 -4.72 8.55
C ALA A 83 -3.61 -4.69 8.75
N ALA A 84 -4.26 -3.58 8.40
CA ALA A 84 -5.71 -3.41 8.52
C ALA A 84 -6.51 -4.25 7.49
N TYR A 85 -5.90 -4.58 6.35
CA TYR A 85 -6.52 -5.41 5.31
C TYR A 85 -6.27 -6.91 5.49
N LEU A 86 -5.49 -7.33 6.48
CA LEU A 86 -5.33 -8.74 6.79
C LEU A 86 -6.65 -9.34 7.30
N PRO A 87 -6.88 -10.64 7.10
CA PRO A 87 -8.12 -11.29 7.55
C PRO A 87 -8.36 -11.08 9.04
N PRO A 88 -9.60 -10.75 9.46
CA PRO A 88 -9.91 -10.46 10.87
C PRO A 88 -9.65 -11.64 11.83
N SER A 89 -9.56 -12.86 11.30
CA SER A 89 -9.24 -14.06 12.09
C SER A 89 -7.74 -14.24 12.34
N TRP A 90 -6.88 -13.42 11.72
CA TRP A 90 -5.45 -13.46 11.94
C TRP A 90 -5.08 -12.55 13.11
N GLU A 91 -4.15 -13.00 13.93
CA GLU A 91 -3.61 -12.20 15.02
C GLU A 91 -2.46 -11.34 14.48
N VAL A 92 -2.61 -10.02 14.54
CA VAL A 92 -1.62 -9.08 14.01
C VAL A 92 -0.96 -8.31 15.17
N ARG A 93 0.37 -8.32 15.20
CA ARG A 93 1.19 -7.42 16.01
C ARG A 93 1.88 -6.42 15.13
N PHE A 94 1.77 -5.16 15.48
CA PHE A 94 2.42 -4.07 14.78
C PHE A 94 3.52 -3.45 15.66
N ILE A 95 4.75 -3.39 15.13
CA ILE A 95 5.89 -2.77 15.82
C ILE A 95 6.50 -1.71 14.93
N ASP A 96 6.52 -0.48 15.43
CA ASP A 96 7.30 0.62 14.86
C ASP A 96 8.63 0.71 15.61
N GLU A 97 9.72 0.33 14.95
CA GLU A 97 11.05 0.33 15.57
C GLU A 97 11.62 1.74 15.77
N ASN A 98 10.95 2.79 15.29
CA ASN A 98 11.26 4.15 15.71
C ASN A 98 10.82 4.44 17.16
N VAL A 99 9.87 3.66 17.67
CA VAL A 99 9.35 3.78 19.03
C VAL A 99 9.91 2.70 19.93
N LYS A 100 9.88 1.43 19.49
CA LYS A 100 10.34 0.29 20.26
C LYS A 100 10.82 -0.82 19.32
N ALA A 101 12.03 -1.30 19.52
CA ALA A 101 12.59 -2.40 18.73
C ALA A 101 11.80 -3.71 18.91
N ALA A 102 11.65 -4.46 17.81
CA ALA A 102 11.14 -5.82 17.85
C ALA A 102 12.12 -6.74 18.58
N THR A 103 11.59 -7.64 19.38
CA THR A 103 12.38 -8.57 20.20
C THR A 103 12.46 -9.95 19.55
N PRO A 104 13.44 -10.79 19.89
CA PRO A 104 13.48 -12.19 19.45
C PRO A 104 12.21 -12.98 19.81
N ALA A 105 11.52 -12.59 20.87
CA ALA A 105 10.25 -13.22 21.25
C ALA A 105 9.13 -12.90 20.26
N ASP A 106 9.11 -11.69 19.71
CA ASP A 106 8.13 -11.28 18.69
C ASP A 106 8.32 -12.07 17.40
N TYR A 107 9.56 -12.24 16.95
CA TYR A 107 9.87 -13.08 15.78
C TYR A 107 9.48 -14.54 16.01
N ARG A 108 9.78 -15.12 17.17
CA ARG A 108 9.40 -16.52 17.49
C ARG A 108 7.89 -16.71 17.51
N TRP A 109 7.16 -15.70 18.00
CA TRP A 109 5.70 -15.74 18.09
C TRP A 109 5.04 -15.74 16.69
N ALA A 110 5.57 -15.05 15.72
CA ALA A 110 4.98 -14.90 14.39
C ALA A 110 5.03 -16.20 13.58
N ASP A 111 4.10 -16.36 12.64
CA ASP A 111 4.17 -17.33 11.55
C ASP A 111 4.73 -16.66 10.29
N VAL A 112 4.38 -15.38 10.08
CA VAL A 112 4.85 -14.54 8.97
C VAL A 112 5.30 -13.18 9.51
N VAL A 113 6.39 -12.67 8.98
CA VAL A 113 6.90 -11.32 9.26
C VAL A 113 6.73 -10.46 8.02
N ILE A 114 6.08 -9.33 8.17
CA ILE A 114 5.90 -8.35 7.09
C ILE A 114 6.71 -7.11 7.41
N ALA A 115 7.61 -6.71 6.51
CA ALA A 115 8.38 -5.49 6.61
C ALA A 115 8.12 -4.57 5.41
N SER A 116 8.09 -3.27 5.66
CA SER A 116 7.91 -2.26 4.61
C SER A 116 8.64 -0.99 5.00
N GLY A 117 9.21 -0.30 4.03
CA GLY A 117 9.91 0.95 4.28
C GLY A 117 10.35 1.67 3.01
N MET A 118 10.98 2.81 3.23
CA MET A 118 11.58 3.63 2.17
C MET A 118 12.99 3.13 1.84
N HIS A 119 13.53 3.55 0.69
CA HIS A 119 14.87 3.15 0.24
C HIS A 119 15.98 3.48 1.28
N ILE A 120 15.85 4.58 1.99
CA ILE A 120 16.77 4.97 3.07
C ILE A 120 16.79 3.97 4.24
N GLN A 121 15.74 3.15 4.39
CA GLN A 121 15.61 2.13 5.42
C GLN A 121 16.04 0.73 4.95
N ARG A 122 16.58 0.59 3.73
CA ARG A 122 16.92 -0.70 3.11
C ARG A 122 17.75 -1.62 4.00
N SER A 123 18.81 -1.11 4.60
CA SER A 123 19.66 -1.91 5.50
C SER A 123 18.89 -2.46 6.71
N GLN A 124 17.93 -1.69 7.21
CA GLN A 124 17.10 -2.11 8.34
C GLN A 124 16.03 -3.12 7.91
N ILE A 125 15.48 -2.97 6.71
CA ILE A 125 14.57 -3.98 6.13
C ILE A 125 15.30 -5.32 6.01
N ASN A 126 16.52 -5.33 5.46
CA ASN A 126 17.33 -6.54 5.33
C ASN A 126 17.66 -7.16 6.69
N ARG A 127 17.99 -6.34 7.69
CA ARG A 127 18.19 -6.82 9.07
C ARG A 127 16.94 -7.52 9.63
N ILE A 128 15.76 -6.94 9.44
CA ILE A 128 14.49 -7.54 9.86
C ILE A 128 14.26 -8.87 9.14
N ASN A 129 14.53 -8.91 7.83
CA ASN A 129 14.41 -10.10 7.01
C ASN A 129 15.34 -11.24 7.52
N GLU A 130 16.61 -10.90 7.78
CA GLU A 130 17.58 -11.84 8.35
C GLU A 130 17.14 -12.40 9.72
N LEU A 131 16.66 -11.54 10.63
CA LEU A 131 16.17 -11.96 11.94
C LEU A 131 14.95 -12.89 11.82
N ALA A 132 14.06 -12.63 10.87
CA ALA A 132 12.92 -13.49 10.60
C ALA A 132 13.36 -14.85 10.04
N HIS A 133 14.31 -14.87 9.10
CA HIS A 133 14.88 -16.11 8.56
C HIS A 133 15.60 -16.93 9.63
N GLN A 134 16.40 -16.29 10.48
CA GLN A 134 17.04 -16.97 11.61
C GLN A 134 16.03 -17.59 12.60
N ALA A 135 14.86 -16.96 12.72
CA ALA A 135 13.74 -17.50 13.49
C ALA A 135 12.91 -18.57 12.71
N GLY A 136 13.29 -18.92 11.48
CA GLY A 136 12.58 -19.86 10.62
C GLY A 136 11.22 -19.37 10.15
N LYS A 137 11.06 -18.06 9.93
CA LYS A 137 9.78 -17.44 9.57
C LYS A 137 9.72 -17.07 8.08
N ILE A 138 8.51 -17.14 7.53
CA ILE A 138 8.23 -16.60 6.20
C ILE A 138 8.30 -15.08 6.29
N THR A 139 8.95 -14.44 5.31
CA THR A 139 9.03 -12.99 5.22
C THR A 139 8.30 -12.48 3.99
N VAL A 140 7.65 -11.34 4.17
CA VAL A 140 7.04 -10.56 3.09
C VAL A 140 7.60 -9.15 3.17
N VAL A 141 8.23 -8.70 2.10
CA VAL A 141 8.84 -7.37 2.03
C VAL A 141 8.13 -6.55 0.97
N GLY A 142 7.81 -5.31 1.29
CA GLY A 142 7.09 -4.42 0.39
C GLY A 142 7.44 -2.95 0.57
N GLY A 143 6.65 -2.10 -0.11
CA GLY A 143 6.78 -0.65 -0.03
C GLY A 143 7.74 -0.05 -1.05
N PRO A 144 7.96 1.28 -0.99
CA PRO A 144 8.70 2.03 -2.01
C PRO A 144 10.11 1.52 -2.28
N SER A 145 10.79 0.98 -1.27
CA SER A 145 12.15 0.45 -1.44
C SER A 145 12.16 -0.79 -2.34
N VAL A 146 11.25 -1.72 -2.10
CA VAL A 146 11.15 -2.96 -2.90
C VAL A 146 10.62 -2.67 -4.30
N SER A 147 9.62 -1.78 -4.41
CA SER A 147 9.05 -1.41 -5.71
C SER A 147 10.05 -0.67 -6.61
N GLY A 148 10.97 0.09 -6.02
CA GLY A 148 11.98 0.85 -6.76
C GLY A 148 13.23 0.06 -7.11
N CYS A 149 13.64 -0.87 -6.25
CA CYS A 149 14.89 -1.61 -6.36
C CYS A 149 14.73 -3.04 -5.79
N PRO A 150 13.96 -3.92 -6.47
CA PRO A 150 13.67 -5.27 -5.96
C PRO A 150 14.93 -6.16 -5.86
N GLU A 151 15.96 -5.85 -6.63
CA GLU A 151 17.24 -6.59 -6.67
C GLU A 151 18.03 -6.56 -5.35
N TYR A 152 17.60 -5.76 -4.38
CA TYR A 152 18.26 -5.67 -3.06
C TYR A 152 17.67 -6.59 -1.98
N TYR A 153 16.63 -7.38 -2.33
CA TYR A 153 15.87 -8.18 -1.37
C TYR A 153 15.81 -9.66 -1.72
#